data_d75b6f723c03e24b91e2413029c6b4dd
#
_entry.id   d75b6f723c03e24b91e2413029c6b4dd
#
_cell.length_a   1.000
_cell.length_b   1.000
_cell.length_c   1.000
_cell.angle_alpha   90.00
_cell.angle_beta   90.00
_cell.angle_gamma   90.00
#
_symmetry.space_group_name_H-M   'P 1'
#
loop_
_entity.id
_entity.type
_entity.pdbx_description
1 polymer ?
#
loop_
_entity_poly.entity_id
_entity_poly.type
_entity_poly.pdbx_seq_one_letter_code
_entity_poly.pdbx_strand_id
1 'polypeptide(L)'
;MPMVKAIYDKYNTKIQVVGVSFDTDEAKMKKYLGDNQYSWLQYCEFKKWKETKISKDYHISWIPTSYLINPEGKVAFFTVKAEEMMKKLDSLDQAGALKPAQMQTALKKVYNESIDPMAQIDEALAKAKKNGKFVICQVGGNWCPWCLKFADFVEKNAAVNKMVNDHFEYIHVNYNRRKTAGDAAVKKAEQLMKRLNNPQRFGFPVFVVFDETGKVLHIQDSSFLEEGKGYNEEKVLRFLKSWTPQAIKG
;
A
#
# COMPACT_ATOMS: atom_id res chain seq x y z
N MET A 1 -17.93 24.97 -0.62
CA MET A 1 -17.21 23.89 -1.37
C MET A 1 -17.11 24.11 -2.90
N PRO A 2 -17.86 25.01 -3.58
CA PRO A 2 -17.75 25.19 -5.05
C PRO A 2 -16.32 25.51 -5.54
N MET A 3 -15.58 26.35 -4.82
CA MET A 3 -14.20 26.72 -5.18
C MET A 3 -13.23 25.53 -5.05
N VAL A 4 -13.40 24.65 -4.06
CA VAL A 4 -12.58 23.43 -3.93
C VAL A 4 -12.84 22.50 -5.12
N LYS A 5 -14.10 22.41 -5.57
CA LYS A 5 -14.43 21.67 -6.80
C LYS A 5 -13.75 22.28 -8.02
N ALA A 6 -13.76 23.60 -8.17
CA ALA A 6 -13.06 24.26 -9.27
C ALA A 6 -11.53 24.01 -9.23
N ILE A 7 -10.92 24.01 -8.05
CA ILE A 7 -9.52 23.62 -7.88
C ILE A 7 -9.30 22.16 -8.34
N TYR A 8 -10.16 21.24 -7.88
CA TYR A 8 -10.07 19.83 -8.26
C TYR A 8 -10.21 19.66 -9.78
N ASP A 9 -11.26 20.24 -10.37
CA ASP A 9 -11.52 20.11 -11.81
C ASP A 9 -10.35 20.63 -12.66
N LYS A 10 -9.69 21.71 -12.22
CA LYS A 10 -8.56 22.32 -12.94
C LYS A 10 -7.24 21.56 -12.74
N TYR A 11 -7.01 21.02 -11.55
CA TYR A 11 -5.67 20.56 -11.16
C TYR A 11 -5.57 19.06 -10.79
N ASN A 12 -6.66 18.25 -10.91
CA ASN A 12 -6.69 16.85 -10.50
C ASN A 12 -5.62 15.96 -11.17
N THR A 13 -5.06 16.37 -12.31
CA THR A 13 -3.94 15.70 -12.99
C THR A 13 -2.56 16.13 -12.48
N LYS A 14 -2.48 17.20 -11.68
CA LYS A 14 -1.23 17.79 -11.19
C LYS A 14 -1.10 17.74 -9.67
N ILE A 15 -2.22 17.67 -8.95
CA ILE A 15 -2.26 17.56 -7.48
C ILE A 15 -3.23 16.48 -7.04
N GLN A 16 -2.96 15.88 -5.89
CA GLN A 16 -3.92 15.03 -5.19
C GLN A 16 -4.71 15.89 -4.19
N VAL A 17 -6.03 15.92 -4.33
CA VAL A 17 -6.91 16.56 -3.34
C VAL A 17 -7.38 15.53 -2.33
N VAL A 18 -7.31 15.87 -1.05
CA VAL A 18 -7.87 15.09 0.06
C VAL A 18 -8.77 16.00 0.87
N GLY A 19 -10.05 15.67 0.97
CA GLY A 19 -10.99 16.33 1.87
C GLY A 19 -10.89 15.74 3.26
N VAL A 20 -10.89 16.61 4.27
CA VAL A 20 -11.03 16.20 5.68
C VAL A 20 -12.38 16.70 6.18
N SER A 21 -13.25 15.76 6.51
CA SER A 21 -14.58 16.08 7.08
C SER A 21 -14.57 15.90 8.60
N PHE A 22 -15.31 16.78 9.27
CA PHE A 22 -15.60 16.70 10.70
C PHE A 22 -17.07 16.31 10.96
N ASP A 23 -17.71 15.68 9.99
CA ASP A 23 -19.04 15.13 10.17
C ASP A 23 -19.02 13.98 11.18
N THR A 24 -20.09 13.86 11.95
CA THR A 24 -20.27 12.77 12.92
C THR A 24 -21.21 11.68 12.41
N ASP A 25 -21.83 11.88 11.25
CA ASP A 25 -22.80 10.98 10.61
C ASP A 25 -22.29 10.57 9.23
N GLU A 26 -21.89 9.32 9.09
CA GLU A 26 -21.31 8.77 7.86
C GLU A 26 -22.31 8.80 6.70
N ALA A 27 -23.58 8.47 6.96
CA ALA A 27 -24.61 8.41 5.92
C ALA A 27 -24.90 9.79 5.33
N LYS A 28 -24.99 10.81 6.19
CA LYS A 28 -25.18 12.21 5.76
C LYS A 28 -23.99 12.71 4.97
N MET A 29 -22.77 12.42 5.43
CA MET A 29 -21.54 12.79 4.71
C MET A 29 -21.52 12.16 3.31
N LYS A 30 -21.73 10.85 3.21
CA LYS A 30 -21.74 10.13 1.92
C LYS A 30 -22.81 10.69 0.96
N LYS A 31 -24.01 10.94 1.47
CA LYS A 31 -25.08 11.54 0.68
C LYS A 31 -24.68 12.91 0.15
N TYR A 32 -24.14 13.80 1.01
CA TYR A 32 -23.69 15.13 0.61
C TYR A 32 -22.59 15.09 -0.46
N LEU A 33 -21.61 14.20 -0.31
CA LEU A 33 -20.53 14.03 -1.27
C LEU A 33 -21.06 13.55 -2.63
N GLY A 34 -22.00 12.59 -2.63
CA GLY A 34 -22.63 12.07 -3.83
C GLY A 34 -23.48 13.11 -4.55
N ASP A 35 -24.37 13.80 -3.80
CA ASP A 35 -25.26 14.84 -4.35
C ASP A 35 -24.48 15.99 -5.01
N ASN A 36 -23.26 16.28 -4.52
CA ASN A 36 -22.40 17.35 -5.04
C ASN A 36 -21.31 16.84 -5.99
N GLN A 37 -21.25 15.53 -6.27
CA GLN A 37 -20.25 14.90 -7.14
C GLN A 37 -18.80 15.19 -6.71
N TYR A 38 -18.53 15.17 -5.40
CA TYR A 38 -17.18 15.34 -4.86
C TYR A 38 -16.46 14.00 -4.84
N SER A 39 -15.67 13.73 -5.88
CA SER A 39 -15.06 12.43 -6.16
C SER A 39 -13.62 12.27 -5.62
N TRP A 40 -13.03 13.34 -5.03
CA TRP A 40 -11.69 13.25 -4.43
C TRP A 40 -11.70 12.48 -3.10
N LEU A 41 -10.52 12.01 -2.68
CA LEU A 41 -10.35 11.25 -1.44
C LEU A 41 -10.90 12.01 -0.23
N GLN A 42 -11.60 11.30 0.63
CA GLN A 42 -12.16 11.84 1.87
C GLN A 42 -11.60 11.09 3.08
N TYR A 43 -11.28 11.85 4.11
CA TYR A 43 -10.93 11.35 5.43
C TYR A 43 -11.91 11.89 6.47
N CYS A 44 -12.43 11.03 7.33
CA CYS A 44 -13.30 11.42 8.44
C CYS A 44 -13.09 10.45 9.62
N GLU A 45 -13.00 11.00 10.83
CA GLU A 45 -12.95 10.21 12.07
C GLU A 45 -14.34 10.02 12.70
N PHE A 46 -15.38 10.60 12.12
CA PHE A 46 -16.76 10.64 12.66
C PHE A 46 -16.85 11.12 14.11
N LYS A 47 -15.99 12.06 14.45
CA LYS A 47 -15.92 12.73 15.76
C LYS A 47 -16.09 14.23 15.60
N LYS A 48 -16.50 14.88 16.68
CA LYS A 48 -16.53 16.35 16.71
C LYS A 48 -15.15 16.92 16.44
N TRP A 49 -15.10 18.02 15.72
CA TRP A 49 -13.87 18.66 15.23
C TRP A 49 -12.70 18.64 16.24
N LYS A 50 -12.90 19.21 17.46
CA LYS A 50 -11.83 19.32 18.47
C LYS A 50 -11.39 17.97 19.09
N GLU A 51 -12.12 16.90 18.82
CA GLU A 51 -11.85 15.55 19.35
C GLU A 51 -11.01 14.72 18.38
N THR A 52 -10.91 15.16 17.10
CA THR A 52 -10.19 14.42 16.07
C THR A 52 -8.67 14.56 16.23
N LYS A 53 -7.94 13.48 15.89
CA LYS A 53 -6.48 13.50 15.88
C LYS A 53 -5.95 14.50 14.87
N ILE A 54 -6.52 14.52 13.68
CA ILE A 54 -6.07 15.37 12.57
C ILE A 54 -6.18 16.85 12.89
N SER A 55 -7.25 17.28 13.61
CA SER A 55 -7.40 18.70 13.99
C SER A 55 -6.33 19.15 14.98
N LYS A 56 -5.85 18.24 15.84
CA LYS A 56 -4.79 18.51 16.81
C LYS A 56 -3.42 18.53 16.13
N ASP A 57 -3.14 17.54 15.29
CA ASP A 57 -1.84 17.40 14.62
C ASP A 57 -1.57 18.56 13.65
N TYR A 58 -2.62 19.06 12.95
CA TYR A 58 -2.52 20.17 12.00
C TYR A 58 -2.88 21.52 12.62
N HIS A 59 -3.09 21.58 13.94
CA HIS A 59 -3.45 22.80 14.67
C HIS A 59 -4.63 23.58 14.03
N ILE A 60 -5.67 22.84 13.59
CA ILE A 60 -6.81 23.45 12.90
C ILE A 60 -7.62 24.28 13.89
N SER A 61 -7.54 25.60 13.77
CA SER A 61 -8.27 26.57 14.59
C SER A 61 -9.47 27.20 13.88
N TRP A 62 -9.61 26.97 12.58
CA TRP A 62 -10.67 27.51 11.74
C TRP A 62 -11.09 26.54 10.64
N ILE A 63 -12.37 26.60 10.20
CA ILE A 63 -12.91 25.82 9.08
C ILE A 63 -13.60 26.80 8.11
N PRO A 64 -13.29 26.76 6.81
CA PRO A 64 -12.36 25.84 6.15
C PRO A 64 -10.90 26.25 6.32
N THR A 65 -10.01 25.28 6.38
CA THR A 65 -8.54 25.47 6.26
C THR A 65 -7.99 24.55 5.17
N SER A 66 -7.13 25.07 4.32
CA SER A 66 -6.51 24.33 3.24
C SER A 66 -4.99 24.35 3.38
N TYR A 67 -4.35 23.20 3.22
CA TYR A 67 -2.91 23.03 3.21
C TYR A 67 -2.46 22.52 1.84
N LEU A 68 -1.41 23.13 1.29
CA LEU A 68 -0.67 22.60 0.15
C LEU A 68 0.59 21.93 0.69
N ILE A 69 0.70 20.63 0.43
CA ILE A 69 1.83 19.81 0.89
C ILE A 69 2.69 19.48 -0.34
N ASN A 70 4.00 19.71 -0.23
CA ASN A 70 4.93 19.41 -1.30
C ASN A 70 5.26 17.89 -1.37
N PRO A 71 5.95 17.41 -2.41
CA PRO A 71 6.31 16.00 -2.54
C PRO A 71 7.18 15.44 -1.39
N GLU A 72 7.89 16.31 -0.67
CA GLU A 72 8.70 15.97 0.51
C GLU A 72 7.85 15.83 1.79
N GLY A 73 6.51 16.03 1.70
CA GLY A 73 5.59 15.94 2.82
C GLY A 73 5.56 17.18 3.72
N LYS A 74 6.13 18.30 3.29
CA LYS A 74 6.14 19.56 4.06
C LYS A 74 5.01 20.49 3.61
N VAL A 75 4.45 21.24 4.54
CA VAL A 75 3.48 22.30 4.24
C VAL A 75 4.18 23.44 3.49
N ALA A 76 3.84 23.57 2.21
CA ALA A 76 4.38 24.62 1.33
C ALA A 76 3.54 25.90 1.37
N PHE A 77 2.24 25.78 1.67
CA PHE A 77 1.31 26.90 1.77
C PHE A 77 0.10 26.48 2.59
N PHE A 78 -0.51 27.42 3.34
CA PHE A 78 -1.81 27.20 3.96
C PHE A 78 -2.65 28.48 3.87
N THR A 79 -3.95 28.30 3.86
CA THR A 79 -4.91 29.42 3.85
C THR A 79 -6.28 28.96 4.32
N VAL A 80 -7.08 29.90 4.80
CA VAL A 80 -8.50 29.73 5.12
C VAL A 80 -9.43 30.17 3.98
N LYS A 81 -8.86 30.67 2.87
CA LYS A 81 -9.57 31.16 1.69
C LYS A 81 -9.22 30.34 0.46
N ALA A 82 -10.20 29.65 -0.11
CA ALA A 82 -9.99 28.78 -1.26
C ALA A 82 -9.50 29.56 -2.50
N GLU A 83 -9.86 30.83 -2.63
CA GLU A 83 -9.40 31.71 -3.71
C GLU A 83 -7.89 31.97 -3.66
N GLU A 84 -7.32 32.08 -2.45
CA GLU A 84 -5.86 32.23 -2.29
C GLU A 84 -5.13 30.93 -2.65
N MET A 85 -5.73 29.78 -2.34
CA MET A 85 -5.18 28.49 -2.78
C MET A 85 -5.19 28.37 -4.29
N MET A 86 -6.27 28.77 -4.95
CA MET A 86 -6.36 28.79 -6.42
C MET A 86 -5.24 29.64 -7.01
N LYS A 87 -5.09 30.90 -6.54
CA LYS A 87 -4.03 31.82 -7.01
C LYS A 87 -2.62 31.24 -6.81
N LYS A 88 -2.39 30.56 -5.66
CA LYS A 88 -1.11 29.92 -5.38
C LYS A 88 -0.83 28.78 -6.36
N LEU A 89 -1.82 27.95 -6.64
CA LEU A 89 -1.70 26.86 -7.62
C LEU A 89 -1.49 27.40 -9.03
N ASP A 90 -2.20 28.46 -9.43
CA ASP A 90 -2.02 29.13 -10.73
C ASP A 90 -0.57 29.64 -10.89
N SER A 91 -0.04 30.30 -9.85
CA SER A 91 1.35 30.77 -9.86
C SER A 91 2.37 29.63 -9.98
N LEU A 92 2.15 28.52 -9.25
CA LEU A 92 3.04 27.36 -9.32
C LEU A 92 2.96 26.64 -10.67
N ASP A 93 1.78 26.61 -11.28
CA ASP A 93 1.59 26.02 -12.61
C ASP A 93 2.27 26.85 -13.70
N GLN A 94 2.10 28.18 -13.67
CA GLN A 94 2.79 29.11 -14.59
C GLN A 94 4.32 29.03 -14.46
N ALA A 95 4.83 28.80 -13.24
CA ALA A 95 6.24 28.60 -12.99
C ALA A 95 6.75 27.19 -13.39
N GLY A 96 5.90 26.29 -13.92
CA GLY A 96 6.25 24.90 -14.22
C GLY A 96 6.57 24.03 -13.00
N ALA A 97 6.20 24.51 -11.79
CA ALA A 97 6.46 23.80 -10.54
C ALA A 97 5.43 22.70 -10.26
N LEU A 98 4.22 22.79 -10.83
CA LEU A 98 3.23 21.71 -10.79
C LEU A 98 3.52 20.74 -11.94
N LYS A 99 4.29 19.72 -11.65
CA LYS A 99 4.42 18.57 -12.55
C LYS A 99 3.13 17.76 -12.53
N PRO A 100 2.79 17.04 -13.64
CA PRO A 100 1.69 16.09 -13.59
C PRO A 100 1.82 15.27 -12.32
N ALA A 101 0.77 15.23 -11.52
CA ALA A 101 0.75 14.31 -10.41
C ALA A 101 1.05 12.96 -11.03
N GLN A 102 2.17 12.37 -10.68
CA GLN A 102 2.29 10.93 -10.84
C GLN A 102 1.15 10.40 -9.99
N MET A 103 0.00 10.20 -10.64
CA MET A 103 -1.08 9.44 -10.03
C MET A 103 -0.38 8.17 -9.60
N GLN A 104 -0.13 8.03 -8.31
CA GLN A 104 0.04 6.71 -7.76
C GLN A 104 -1.30 6.05 -8.08
N THR A 105 -1.35 5.41 -9.25
CA THR A 105 -2.45 4.51 -9.58
C THR A 105 -2.57 3.65 -8.34
N ALA A 106 -3.75 3.71 -7.73
CA ALA A 106 -3.98 2.99 -6.49
C ALA A 106 -3.45 1.57 -6.70
N LEU A 107 -2.40 1.21 -5.94
CA LEU A 107 -1.69 -0.03 -6.18
C LEU A 107 -2.71 -1.16 -6.18
N LYS A 108 -2.64 -2.02 -7.18
CA LYS A 108 -3.56 -3.14 -7.38
C LYS A 108 -3.59 -4.00 -6.11
N LYS A 109 -4.78 -4.26 -5.61
CA LYS A 109 -4.97 -5.23 -4.54
C LYS A 109 -4.66 -6.62 -5.07
N VAL A 110 -3.66 -7.29 -4.51
CA VAL A 110 -3.16 -8.59 -4.98
C VAL A 110 -3.41 -9.72 -3.98
N TYR A 111 -3.73 -9.39 -2.74
CA TYR A 111 -4.01 -10.38 -1.72
C TYR A 111 -5.50 -10.78 -1.77
N ASN A 112 -5.76 -12.07 -1.97
CA ASN A 112 -7.12 -12.60 -1.88
C ASN A 112 -7.45 -12.91 -0.41
N GLU A 113 -8.32 -12.09 0.18
CA GLU A 113 -8.69 -12.19 1.60
C GLU A 113 -9.67 -13.33 1.90
N SER A 114 -10.28 -13.93 0.86
CA SER A 114 -11.23 -15.05 0.99
C SER A 114 -10.58 -16.44 0.97
N ILE A 115 -9.33 -16.55 0.50
CA ILE A 115 -8.61 -17.82 0.43
C ILE A 115 -8.02 -18.17 1.81
N ASP A 116 -8.10 -19.43 2.19
CA ASP A 116 -7.37 -19.93 3.36
C ASP A 116 -5.87 -19.95 3.06
N PRO A 117 -5.04 -19.20 3.81
CA PRO A 117 -3.61 -19.08 3.51
C PRO A 117 -2.84 -20.38 3.66
N MET A 118 -3.31 -21.31 4.53
CA MET A 118 -2.68 -22.62 4.70
C MET A 118 -2.89 -23.49 3.46
N ALA A 119 -4.12 -23.53 2.95
CA ALA A 119 -4.44 -24.26 1.72
C ALA A 119 -3.75 -23.64 0.50
N GLN A 120 -3.63 -22.30 0.43
CA GLN A 120 -2.92 -21.61 -0.63
C GLN A 120 -1.43 -22.02 -0.69
N ILE A 121 -0.78 -22.15 0.47
CA ILE A 121 0.61 -22.62 0.54
C ILE A 121 0.71 -24.07 0.09
N ASP A 122 -0.21 -24.95 0.51
CA ASP A 122 -0.18 -26.38 0.12
C ASP A 122 -0.35 -26.54 -1.39
N GLU A 123 -1.25 -25.77 -2.01
CA GLU A 123 -1.43 -25.75 -3.47
C GLU A 123 -0.16 -25.27 -4.20
N ALA A 124 0.48 -24.20 -3.69
CA ALA A 124 1.72 -23.67 -4.27
C ALA A 124 2.87 -24.70 -4.17
N LEU A 125 2.99 -25.39 -3.04
CA LEU A 125 3.99 -26.47 -2.87
C LEU A 125 3.76 -27.63 -3.83
N ALA A 126 2.50 -28.04 -4.02
CA ALA A 126 2.17 -29.10 -4.99
C ALA A 126 2.53 -28.69 -6.43
N LYS A 127 2.26 -27.45 -6.83
CA LYS A 127 2.66 -26.89 -8.13
C LYS A 127 4.18 -26.78 -8.26
N ALA A 128 4.85 -26.28 -7.25
CA ALA A 128 6.31 -26.14 -7.23
C ALA A 128 7.01 -27.49 -7.41
N LYS A 129 6.57 -28.52 -6.68
CA LYS A 129 7.09 -29.89 -6.82
C LYS A 129 6.92 -30.44 -8.23
N LYS A 130 5.75 -30.23 -8.86
CA LYS A 130 5.49 -30.68 -10.24
C LYS A 130 6.38 -29.96 -11.26
N ASN A 131 6.67 -28.67 -11.03
CA ASN A 131 7.35 -27.80 -11.98
C ASN A 131 8.87 -27.68 -11.70
N GLY A 132 9.41 -28.36 -10.70
CA GLY A 132 10.83 -28.26 -10.31
C GLY A 132 11.21 -26.90 -9.74
N LYS A 133 10.24 -26.18 -9.15
CA LYS A 133 10.41 -24.84 -8.59
C LYS A 133 10.41 -24.84 -7.06
N PHE A 134 10.76 -23.71 -6.47
CA PHE A 134 10.54 -23.42 -5.05
C PHE A 134 9.33 -22.50 -4.87
N VAL A 135 8.93 -22.26 -3.63
CA VAL A 135 7.80 -21.35 -3.32
C VAL A 135 8.33 -20.10 -2.63
N ILE A 136 7.85 -18.94 -3.08
CA ILE A 136 8.03 -17.68 -2.34
C ILE A 136 6.65 -17.20 -1.88
N CYS A 137 6.47 -17.10 -0.57
CA CYS A 137 5.33 -16.45 0.05
C CYS A 137 5.69 -14.99 0.34
N GLN A 138 5.06 -14.05 -0.36
CA GLN A 138 5.04 -12.66 0.08
C GLN A 138 3.94 -12.51 1.13
N VAL A 139 4.32 -12.44 2.39
CA VAL A 139 3.38 -12.32 3.51
C VAL A 139 3.06 -10.86 3.77
N GLY A 140 1.77 -10.55 3.86
CA GLY A 140 1.30 -9.19 4.09
C GLY A 140 -0.20 -9.06 3.89
N GLY A 141 -0.66 -8.01 3.22
CA GLY A 141 -2.08 -7.79 2.93
C GLY A 141 -2.34 -6.51 2.15
N ASN A 142 -3.57 -6.36 1.67
CA ASN A 142 -4.00 -5.16 0.94
C ASN A 142 -3.96 -3.87 1.79
N TRP A 143 -3.83 -3.99 3.09
CA TRP A 143 -3.65 -2.91 4.06
C TRP A 143 -2.21 -2.37 4.12
N CYS A 144 -1.24 -3.04 3.48
CA CYS A 144 0.18 -2.77 3.57
C CYS A 144 0.68 -2.10 2.28
N PRO A 145 0.95 -0.79 2.26
CA PRO A 145 1.40 -0.09 1.05
C PRO A 145 2.69 -0.64 0.46
N TRP A 146 3.66 -1.02 1.29
CA TRP A 146 4.92 -1.61 0.84
C TRP A 146 4.73 -3.00 0.22
N CYS A 147 3.76 -3.77 0.71
CA CYS A 147 3.40 -5.05 0.12
C CYS A 147 2.87 -4.88 -1.31
N LEU A 148 2.00 -3.91 -1.51
CA LEU A 148 1.44 -3.60 -2.83
C LEU A 148 2.49 -3.01 -3.78
N LYS A 149 3.41 -2.18 -3.26
CA LYS A 149 4.54 -1.66 -4.04
C LYS A 149 5.47 -2.77 -4.52
N PHE A 150 5.76 -3.78 -3.68
CA PHE A 150 6.60 -4.89 -4.11
C PHE A 150 5.94 -5.73 -5.20
N ALA A 151 4.64 -6.01 -5.05
CA ALA A 151 3.89 -6.72 -6.09
C ALA A 151 3.87 -5.97 -7.42
N ASP A 152 3.65 -4.65 -7.39
CA ASP A 152 3.72 -3.78 -8.57
C ASP A 152 5.13 -3.75 -9.18
N PHE A 153 6.17 -3.73 -8.34
CA PHE A 153 7.56 -3.80 -8.78
C PHE A 153 7.87 -5.12 -9.48
N VAL A 154 7.45 -6.26 -8.93
CA VAL A 154 7.61 -7.57 -9.58
C VAL A 154 6.86 -7.64 -10.92
N GLU A 155 5.63 -7.10 -10.98
CA GLU A 155 4.81 -7.09 -12.20
C GLU A 155 5.46 -6.25 -13.32
N LYS A 156 6.06 -5.10 -12.97
CA LYS A 156 6.59 -4.11 -13.94
C LYS A 156 8.05 -4.31 -14.31
N ASN A 157 8.86 -4.92 -13.43
CA ASN A 157 10.27 -5.15 -13.70
C ASN A 157 10.48 -6.45 -14.46
N ALA A 158 10.85 -6.37 -15.72
CA ALA A 158 10.97 -7.53 -16.60
C ALA A 158 11.98 -8.58 -16.11
N ALA A 159 13.12 -8.15 -15.56
CA ALA A 159 14.17 -9.06 -15.07
C ALA A 159 13.72 -9.81 -13.81
N VAL A 160 13.10 -9.09 -12.87
CA VAL A 160 12.57 -9.68 -11.62
C VAL A 160 11.38 -10.59 -11.92
N ASN A 161 10.45 -10.15 -12.79
CA ASN A 161 9.30 -10.96 -13.20
C ASN A 161 9.73 -12.27 -13.84
N LYS A 162 10.70 -12.21 -14.78
CA LYS A 162 11.25 -13.41 -15.41
C LYS A 162 11.90 -14.35 -14.38
N MET A 163 12.71 -13.82 -13.48
CA MET A 163 13.39 -14.61 -12.43
C MET A 163 12.39 -15.31 -11.52
N VAL A 164 11.33 -14.60 -11.10
CA VAL A 164 10.26 -15.17 -10.28
C VAL A 164 9.54 -16.28 -11.05
N ASN A 165 9.10 -16.01 -12.28
CA ASN A 165 8.33 -16.97 -13.08
C ASN A 165 9.14 -18.21 -13.47
N ASP A 166 10.43 -18.07 -13.70
CA ASP A 166 11.27 -19.22 -14.10
C ASP A 166 11.55 -20.19 -12.94
N HIS A 167 11.71 -19.68 -11.72
CA HIS A 167 12.25 -20.46 -10.60
C HIS A 167 11.32 -20.66 -9.42
N PHE A 168 10.20 -19.90 -9.34
CA PHE A 168 9.36 -19.92 -8.15
C PHE A 168 7.87 -20.02 -8.48
N GLU A 169 7.12 -20.66 -7.60
CA GLU A 169 5.70 -20.43 -7.42
C GLU A 169 5.56 -19.28 -6.41
N TYR A 170 5.24 -18.08 -6.93
CA TYR A 170 5.16 -16.86 -6.14
C TYR A 170 3.71 -16.57 -5.76
N ILE A 171 3.45 -16.47 -4.46
CA ILE A 171 2.10 -16.27 -3.93
C ILE A 171 2.04 -15.11 -2.93
N HIS A 172 0.91 -14.41 -2.95
CA HIS A 172 0.58 -13.36 -1.98
C HIS A 172 -0.23 -13.96 -0.84
N VAL A 173 0.39 -14.13 0.32
CA VAL A 173 -0.20 -14.76 1.51
C VAL A 173 -0.79 -13.69 2.40
N ASN A 174 -2.13 -13.64 2.49
CA ASN A 174 -2.83 -12.66 3.30
C ASN A 174 -2.67 -12.94 4.80
N TYR A 175 -2.20 -11.93 5.54
CA TYR A 175 -2.09 -11.95 6.98
C TYR A 175 -3.00 -10.90 7.61
N ASN A 176 -3.98 -11.34 8.37
CA ASN A 176 -4.90 -10.45 9.08
C ASN A 176 -5.00 -10.86 10.55
N ARG A 177 -4.33 -10.10 11.43
CA ARG A 177 -4.33 -10.29 12.89
C ARG A 177 -5.34 -9.39 13.61
N ARG A 178 -6.18 -8.63 12.91
CA ARG A 178 -7.06 -7.67 13.55
C ARG A 178 -8.12 -8.41 14.40
N LYS A 179 -8.22 -8.07 15.68
CA LYS A 179 -9.28 -8.60 16.58
C LYS A 179 -10.69 -8.34 16.03
N THR A 180 -10.86 -7.28 15.23
CA THR A 180 -12.13 -6.97 14.55
C THR A 180 -12.55 -8.03 13.53
N ALA A 181 -11.65 -8.91 13.10
CA ALA A 181 -11.96 -10.03 12.20
C ALA A 181 -12.47 -11.28 12.94
N GLY A 182 -12.54 -11.22 14.28
CA GLY A 182 -12.99 -12.31 15.15
C GLY A 182 -11.89 -13.28 15.57
N ASP A 183 -12.14 -14.03 16.66
CA ASP A 183 -11.15 -14.92 17.28
C ASP A 183 -10.67 -16.04 16.33
N ALA A 184 -11.54 -16.55 15.47
CA ALA A 184 -11.19 -17.57 14.48
C ALA A 184 -10.12 -17.08 13.50
N ALA A 185 -10.23 -15.83 13.04
CA ALA A 185 -9.24 -15.23 12.14
C ALA A 185 -7.91 -14.98 12.84
N VAL A 186 -7.93 -14.56 14.10
CA VAL A 186 -6.72 -14.40 14.92
C VAL A 186 -5.99 -15.74 15.07
N LYS A 187 -6.71 -16.80 15.41
CA LYS A 187 -6.16 -18.16 15.58
C LYS A 187 -5.54 -18.69 14.28
N LYS A 188 -6.23 -18.48 13.15
CA LYS A 188 -5.67 -18.83 11.82
C LYS A 188 -4.39 -18.04 11.50
N ALA A 189 -4.35 -16.75 11.82
CA ALA A 189 -3.17 -15.93 11.63
C ALA A 189 -1.98 -16.41 12.48
N GLU A 190 -2.22 -16.85 13.71
CA GLU A 190 -1.19 -17.42 14.58
C GLU A 190 -0.66 -18.76 14.04
N GLN A 191 -1.54 -19.65 13.57
CA GLN A 191 -1.16 -20.91 12.94
C GLN A 191 -0.30 -20.68 11.68
N LEU A 192 -0.71 -19.71 10.84
CA LEU A 192 0.06 -19.31 9.67
C LEU A 192 1.47 -18.85 10.05
N MET A 193 1.57 -17.94 11.03
CA MET A 193 2.89 -17.43 11.45
C MET A 193 3.77 -18.55 12.00
N LYS A 194 3.22 -19.50 12.75
CA LYS A 194 3.97 -20.66 13.24
C LYS A 194 4.50 -21.51 12.07
N ARG A 195 3.68 -21.80 11.06
CA ARG A 195 4.10 -22.53 9.85
C ARG A 195 5.23 -21.84 9.11
N LEU A 196 5.22 -20.51 9.08
CA LEU A 196 6.19 -19.67 8.39
C LEU A 196 7.44 -19.34 9.24
N ASN A 197 7.64 -19.99 10.38
CA ASN A 197 8.72 -19.70 11.34
C ASN A 197 8.70 -18.27 11.89
N ASN A 198 7.51 -17.76 12.18
CA ASN A 198 7.26 -16.45 12.83
C ASN A 198 7.97 -15.26 12.12
N PRO A 199 7.73 -15.04 10.81
CA PRO A 199 8.42 -14.01 10.05
C PRO A 199 7.99 -12.58 10.39
N GLN A 200 6.85 -12.39 11.08
CA GLN A 200 6.26 -11.08 11.41
C GLN A 200 7.19 -10.17 12.24
N ARG A 201 8.25 -10.73 12.84
CA ARG A 201 9.27 -9.96 13.56
C ARG A 201 10.04 -8.97 12.68
N PHE A 202 10.03 -9.19 11.37
CA PHE A 202 10.68 -8.33 10.38
C PHE A 202 9.76 -7.27 9.77
N GLY A 203 8.48 -7.21 10.17
CA GLY A 203 7.50 -6.32 9.54
C GLY A 203 6.93 -6.89 8.24
N PHE A 204 6.34 -6.02 7.38
CA PHE A 204 5.66 -6.44 6.15
C PHE A 204 5.97 -5.48 4.99
N PRO A 205 6.12 -6.01 3.73
CA PRO A 205 6.11 -7.44 3.43
C PRO A 205 7.29 -8.18 4.02
N VAL A 206 7.11 -9.46 4.28
CA VAL A 206 8.21 -10.36 4.54
C VAL A 206 8.10 -11.55 3.60
N PHE A 207 9.24 -12.06 3.13
CA PHE A 207 9.26 -13.16 2.15
C PHE A 207 9.73 -14.43 2.84
N VAL A 208 9.01 -15.52 2.60
CA VAL A 208 9.39 -16.84 3.08
C VAL A 208 9.60 -17.75 1.89
N VAL A 209 10.81 -18.29 1.79
CA VAL A 209 11.20 -19.23 0.72
C VAL A 209 11.08 -20.66 1.24
N PHE A 210 10.35 -21.49 0.52
CA PHE A 210 10.25 -22.92 0.78
C PHE A 210 10.89 -23.71 -0.36
N ASP A 211 11.48 -24.84 -0.03
CA ASP A 211 11.75 -25.88 -1.03
C ASP A 211 10.46 -26.62 -1.41
N GLU A 212 10.56 -27.54 -2.37
CA GLU A 212 9.42 -28.33 -2.85
C GLU A 212 8.86 -29.34 -1.84
N THR A 213 9.54 -29.53 -0.70
CA THR A 213 9.07 -30.39 0.40
C THR A 213 8.27 -29.62 1.45
N GLY A 214 8.29 -28.30 1.37
CA GLY A 214 7.65 -27.41 2.35
C GLY A 214 8.56 -27.02 3.52
N LYS A 215 9.87 -27.28 3.42
CA LYS A 215 10.85 -26.80 4.39
C LYS A 215 11.14 -25.32 4.15
N VAL A 216 11.08 -24.49 5.18
CA VAL A 216 11.51 -23.10 5.12
C VAL A 216 13.02 -23.04 4.96
N LEU A 217 13.48 -22.48 3.84
CA LEU A 217 14.89 -22.28 3.54
C LEU A 217 15.38 -20.92 4.01
N HIS A 218 14.56 -19.88 3.86
CA HIS A 218 14.95 -18.51 4.14
C HIS A 218 13.76 -17.62 4.48
N ILE A 219 14.01 -16.61 5.31
CA ILE A 219 13.08 -15.51 5.58
C ILE A 219 13.80 -14.22 5.25
N GLN A 220 13.30 -13.47 4.25
CA GLN A 220 13.86 -12.21 3.81
C GLN A 220 13.05 -11.04 4.35
N ASP A 221 13.70 -10.18 5.12
CA ASP A 221 13.21 -8.87 5.49
C ASP A 221 13.20 -7.95 4.26
N SER A 222 12.05 -7.33 3.97
CA SER A 222 11.90 -6.45 2.82
C SER A 222 12.76 -5.20 2.88
N SER A 223 13.11 -4.71 4.07
CA SER A 223 13.91 -3.50 4.24
C SER A 223 15.29 -3.59 3.59
N PHE A 224 15.87 -4.79 3.52
CA PHE A 224 17.13 -5.02 2.81
C PHE A 224 17.02 -4.96 1.28
N LEU A 225 15.80 -4.99 0.74
CA LEU A 225 15.52 -4.93 -0.69
C LEU A 225 15.11 -3.52 -1.14
N GLU A 226 14.89 -2.63 -0.18
CA GLU A 226 14.40 -1.28 -0.41
C GLU A 226 15.50 -0.31 -0.83
N GLU A 227 15.09 0.71 -1.60
CA GLU A 227 15.88 1.88 -1.93
C GLU A 227 14.97 3.08 -2.18
N GLY A 228 15.23 4.18 -1.48
CA GLY A 228 14.42 5.39 -1.56
C GLY A 228 12.95 5.13 -1.19
N LYS A 229 12.03 5.36 -2.13
CA LYS A 229 10.58 5.14 -1.93
C LYS A 229 10.07 3.84 -2.58
N GLY A 230 10.96 2.92 -2.92
CA GLY A 230 10.61 1.67 -3.63
C GLY A 230 11.59 0.54 -3.36
N TYR A 231 11.79 -0.33 -4.35
CA TYR A 231 12.66 -1.49 -4.28
C TYR A 231 13.80 -1.38 -5.30
N ASN A 232 14.96 -1.91 -4.94
CA ASN A 232 16.15 -1.93 -5.79
C ASN A 232 16.22 -3.25 -6.58
N GLU A 233 16.36 -3.16 -7.89
CA GLU A 233 16.40 -4.32 -8.79
C GLU A 233 17.54 -5.28 -8.47
N GLU A 234 18.76 -4.77 -8.27
CA GLU A 234 19.94 -5.61 -8.01
C GLU A 234 19.83 -6.36 -6.69
N LYS A 235 19.32 -5.68 -5.64
CA LYS A 235 19.10 -6.30 -4.32
C LYS A 235 18.06 -7.43 -4.41
N VAL A 236 16.96 -7.18 -5.13
CA VAL A 236 15.89 -8.17 -5.33
C VAL A 236 16.38 -9.34 -6.18
N LEU A 237 17.06 -9.08 -7.29
CA LEU A 237 17.63 -10.15 -8.12
C LEU A 237 18.67 -10.97 -7.37
N ARG A 238 19.51 -10.34 -6.54
CA ARG A 238 20.49 -11.07 -5.70
C ARG A 238 19.78 -11.98 -4.71
N PHE A 239 18.76 -11.49 -4.02
CA PHE A 239 17.92 -12.31 -3.13
C PHE A 239 17.35 -13.51 -3.90
N LEU A 240 16.66 -13.29 -5.01
CA LEU A 240 16.03 -14.35 -5.79
C LEU A 240 17.04 -15.39 -6.30
N LYS A 241 18.16 -14.95 -6.91
CA LYS A 241 19.21 -15.83 -7.44
C LYS A 241 19.80 -16.74 -6.37
N SER A 242 19.98 -16.24 -5.14
CA SER A 242 20.57 -17.01 -4.04
C SER A 242 19.69 -18.17 -3.57
N TRP A 243 18.39 -18.15 -3.88
CA TRP A 243 17.43 -19.13 -3.39
C TRP A 243 16.71 -19.91 -4.51
N THR A 244 17.24 -19.91 -5.72
CA THR A 244 16.72 -20.78 -6.79
C THR A 244 16.96 -22.26 -6.48
N PRO A 245 16.16 -23.20 -7.05
CA PRO A 245 16.43 -24.63 -6.92
C PRO A 245 17.86 -25.02 -7.33
N GLN A 246 18.39 -24.39 -8.38
CA GLN A 246 19.76 -24.64 -8.85
C GLN A 246 20.82 -24.15 -7.86
N ALA A 247 20.61 -22.99 -7.23
CA ALA A 247 21.56 -22.46 -6.25
C ALA A 247 21.65 -23.31 -4.97
N ILE A 248 20.57 -24.01 -4.62
CA ILE A 248 20.47 -24.80 -3.37
C ILE A 248 20.87 -26.28 -3.60
N LYS A 249 20.53 -26.82 -4.76
CA LYS A 249 20.75 -28.26 -5.04
C LYS A 249 22.07 -28.55 -5.76
N GLY A 250 22.72 -27.52 -6.36
CA GLY A 250 23.95 -27.60 -7.11
C GLY A 250 23.73 -27.97 -8.56
#